data_aa92ff9bb98be4b91f64feebd8ad2a93
#
_entry.id   aa92ff9bb98be4b91f64feebd8ad2a93
#
_cell.length_a   1.000
_cell.length_b   1.000
_cell.length_c   1.000
_cell.angle_alpha   90.00
_cell.angle_beta   90.00
_cell.angle_gamma   90.00
#
_symmetry.space_group_name_H-M   'P 1'
#
loop_
_entity.id
_entity.type
_entity.pdbx_description
1 polymer ?
#
loop_
_entity_poly.entity_id
_entity_poly.type
_entity_poly.pdbx_seq_one_letter_code
_entity_poly.pdbx_strand_id
1 'polypeptide(L)'
;MFRSALVLMLSLQTLTAAPFPQATAAPDIPEPGSIEAIAAATGDPRFMSPLVSYLPQVAGVPSPLSFFKRIMGAPGELVNTAKASDYCRALAAASSRVRLFTIGRSEEGRDIVMLAIADEAGIRDLDRLKSVVEALADPRRSDPAAAERLIESGRPIYYFNAALHSDETGSTEAMLELAYRLAASEQPMIQRIRKELVVLINPVSNPDGRDKVVDWFYRYLKGKTDYASLPRQSPPYWSKYAFVDINRDTHQQTHETTKAVHRMYHEWHPTVVHDLHEGSPLMLTWNGTGPYNPNIDSITYDEFLEMSFHEVQAMTAVGMPGVSTWNFGEAFSHLYLDSVAMNHNAIGRGYETWGNGSAETMRRTVSGARQKPKWYDLEPPPAEL
;
A
#
# COMPACT_ATOMS: atom_id res chain seq x y z
N MET A 1 59.89 -30.16 -22.18
CA MET A 1 58.74 -29.26 -22.49
C MET A 1 57.45 -30.00 -22.18
N PHE A 2 56.98 -29.84 -21.00
CA PHE A 2 55.72 -30.45 -20.55
C PHE A 2 54.64 -29.39 -20.51
N ARG A 3 53.58 -29.56 -21.29
CA ARG A 3 52.34 -28.78 -21.21
C ARG A 3 51.35 -29.58 -20.39
N SER A 4 51.12 -29.13 -19.16
CA SER A 4 50.06 -29.64 -18.33
C SER A 4 48.78 -28.83 -18.62
N ALA A 5 47.81 -29.48 -19.23
CA ALA A 5 46.47 -28.93 -19.38
C ALA A 5 45.67 -29.18 -18.09
N LEU A 6 45.37 -28.13 -17.37
CA LEU A 6 44.49 -28.18 -16.21
C LEU A 6 43.05 -28.09 -16.72
N VAL A 7 42.35 -29.20 -16.72
CA VAL A 7 40.90 -29.23 -17.02
C VAL A 7 40.14 -28.85 -15.72
N LEU A 8 39.62 -27.63 -15.72
CA LEU A 8 38.74 -27.17 -14.64
C LEU A 8 37.33 -27.71 -14.93
N MET A 9 36.93 -28.79 -14.27
CA MET A 9 35.54 -29.23 -14.26
C MET A 9 34.73 -28.23 -13.37
N LEU A 10 34.01 -27.32 -14.02
CA LEU A 10 32.92 -26.61 -13.34
C LEU A 10 31.76 -27.58 -13.16
N SER A 11 31.58 -28.07 -11.96
CA SER A 11 30.34 -28.72 -11.55
C SER A 11 29.26 -27.63 -11.51
N LEU A 12 28.32 -27.66 -12.47
CA LEU A 12 27.06 -26.95 -12.36
C LEU A 12 26.29 -27.54 -11.17
N GLN A 13 26.45 -26.97 -10.00
CA GLN A 13 25.48 -27.18 -8.94
C GLN A 13 24.24 -26.37 -9.33
N THR A 14 23.19 -27.07 -9.71
CA THR A 14 21.86 -26.51 -9.76
C THR A 14 21.56 -25.95 -8.36
N LEU A 15 21.63 -24.64 -8.22
CA LEU A 15 21.09 -23.95 -7.05
C LEU A 15 19.58 -24.22 -7.05
N THR A 16 19.17 -25.30 -6.41
CA THR A 16 17.79 -25.41 -5.94
C THR A 16 17.64 -24.31 -4.92
N ALA A 17 16.84 -23.30 -5.27
CA ALA A 17 16.47 -22.27 -4.32
C ALA A 17 15.99 -22.97 -3.04
N ALA A 18 16.62 -22.68 -1.92
CA ALA A 18 16.18 -23.19 -0.63
C ALA A 18 14.72 -22.79 -0.48
N PRO A 19 13.83 -23.70 -0.05
CA PRO A 19 12.46 -23.33 0.23
C PRO A 19 12.48 -22.19 1.24
N PHE A 20 11.73 -21.12 0.97
CA PHE A 20 11.59 -20.00 1.89
C PHE A 20 11.32 -20.55 3.28
N PRO A 21 11.95 -20.03 4.34
CA PRO A 21 11.61 -20.43 5.68
C PRO A 21 10.11 -20.17 5.85
N GLN A 22 9.32 -21.23 6.01
CA GLN A 22 7.92 -21.09 6.38
C GLN A 22 7.91 -20.30 7.68
N ALA A 23 7.39 -19.07 7.64
CA ALA A 23 7.14 -18.34 8.86
C ALA A 23 6.21 -19.21 9.70
N THR A 24 6.63 -19.48 10.92
CA THR A 24 5.73 -20.14 11.85
C THR A 24 4.56 -19.20 12.08
N ALA A 25 3.33 -19.67 11.90
CA ALA A 25 2.16 -18.88 12.20
C ALA A 25 2.07 -18.49 13.69
N ALA A 26 2.77 -19.24 14.55
CA ALA A 26 2.85 -18.92 15.99
C ALA A 26 3.42 -17.51 16.22
N PRO A 27 2.82 -16.72 17.14
CA PRO A 27 1.74 -17.10 18.05
C PRO A 27 0.33 -17.12 17.46
N ASP A 28 0.13 -16.68 16.21
CA ASP A 28 -1.19 -16.73 15.57
C ASP A 28 -1.64 -18.16 15.32
N ILE A 29 -2.94 -18.36 15.31
CA ILE A 29 -3.59 -19.57 14.84
C ILE A 29 -4.15 -19.26 13.44
N PRO A 30 -3.75 -19.97 12.38
CA PRO A 30 -4.30 -19.76 11.05
C PRO A 30 -5.82 -20.02 11.00
N GLU A 31 -6.55 -19.14 10.36
CA GLU A 31 -7.95 -19.35 10.05
C GLU A 31 -8.09 -20.56 9.13
N PRO A 32 -8.97 -21.53 9.42
CA PRO A 32 -9.17 -22.71 8.59
C PRO A 32 -9.46 -22.36 7.12
N GLY A 33 -8.74 -22.99 6.20
CA GLY A 33 -8.87 -22.78 4.76
C GLY A 33 -8.16 -21.53 4.22
N SER A 34 -7.59 -20.67 5.08
CA SER A 34 -6.92 -19.45 4.61
C SER A 34 -5.61 -19.74 3.89
N ILE A 35 -4.82 -20.70 4.38
CA ILE A 35 -3.54 -21.10 3.76
C ILE A 35 -3.79 -21.63 2.35
N GLU A 36 -4.74 -22.55 2.21
CA GLU A 36 -5.08 -23.19 0.95
C GLU A 36 -5.65 -22.17 -0.05
N ALA A 37 -6.51 -21.27 0.42
CA ALA A 37 -7.11 -20.24 -0.43
C ALA A 37 -6.06 -19.25 -0.95
N ILE A 38 -5.12 -18.81 -0.08
CA ILE A 38 -4.02 -17.90 -0.47
C ILE A 38 -3.09 -18.62 -1.45
N ALA A 39 -2.70 -19.86 -1.16
CA ALA A 39 -1.84 -20.63 -2.06
C ALA A 39 -2.46 -20.85 -3.44
N ALA A 40 -3.76 -21.17 -3.48
CA ALA A 40 -4.48 -21.35 -4.74
C ALA A 40 -4.62 -20.08 -5.58
N ALA A 41 -4.70 -18.91 -4.93
CA ALA A 41 -4.79 -17.63 -5.60
C ALA A 41 -3.43 -17.04 -5.99
N THR A 42 -2.32 -17.57 -5.45
CA THR A 42 -0.97 -17.14 -5.76
C THR A 42 -0.50 -17.83 -7.03
N GLY A 43 -0.44 -17.09 -8.14
CA GLY A 43 -0.10 -17.65 -9.46
C GLY A 43 1.33 -18.21 -9.56
N ASP A 44 2.28 -17.64 -8.82
CA ASP A 44 3.66 -18.12 -8.71
C ASP A 44 4.10 -18.11 -7.24
N PRO A 45 4.61 -19.23 -6.70
CA PRO A 45 5.07 -19.31 -5.30
C PRO A 45 6.12 -18.28 -4.91
N ARG A 46 6.87 -17.74 -5.86
CA ARG A 46 7.86 -16.67 -5.62
C ARG A 46 7.25 -15.38 -5.11
N PHE A 47 5.97 -15.14 -5.36
CA PHE A 47 5.23 -13.99 -4.86
C PHE A 47 4.57 -14.22 -3.50
N MET A 48 4.68 -15.43 -2.96
CA MET A 48 4.17 -15.71 -1.62
C MET A 48 5.17 -15.25 -0.56
N SER A 49 4.72 -14.31 0.28
CA SER A 49 5.49 -13.89 1.46
C SER A 49 5.05 -14.66 2.70
N PRO A 50 5.98 -15.07 3.58
CA PRO A 50 5.65 -15.62 4.89
C PRO A 50 4.70 -14.74 5.72
N LEU A 51 4.79 -13.42 5.54
CA LEU A 51 3.97 -12.44 6.27
C LEU A 51 2.48 -12.49 5.90
N VAL A 52 2.14 -13.01 4.73
CA VAL A 52 0.77 -13.04 4.21
C VAL A 52 0.29 -14.45 3.84
N SER A 53 0.99 -15.49 4.23
CA SER A 53 0.72 -16.88 3.85
C SER A 53 -0.51 -17.50 4.54
N TYR A 54 -1.10 -16.84 5.52
CA TYR A 54 -2.30 -17.25 6.25
C TYR A 54 -3.05 -16.01 6.74
N LEU A 55 -4.30 -16.17 7.16
CA LEU A 55 -5.03 -15.17 7.94
C LEU A 55 -5.07 -15.62 9.41
N PRO A 56 -4.77 -14.75 10.39
CA PRO A 56 -4.91 -15.10 11.81
C PRO A 56 -6.38 -15.29 12.16
N GLN A 57 -6.70 -16.31 12.96
CA GLN A 57 -8.05 -16.55 13.48
C GLN A 57 -8.22 -15.82 14.82
N VAL A 58 -9.20 -14.91 14.90
CA VAL A 58 -9.58 -14.24 16.15
C VAL A 58 -11.08 -14.37 16.37
N ALA A 59 -11.48 -14.91 17.51
CA ALA A 59 -12.88 -15.07 17.83
C ALA A 59 -13.63 -13.72 17.86
N GLY A 60 -14.73 -13.65 17.16
CA GLY A 60 -15.59 -12.46 17.12
C GLY A 60 -15.11 -11.32 16.22
N VAL A 61 -13.90 -11.39 15.64
CA VAL A 61 -13.38 -10.39 14.69
C VAL A 61 -13.50 -10.95 13.27
N PRO A 62 -14.28 -10.33 12.39
CA PRO A 62 -14.49 -10.88 11.05
C PRO A 62 -13.22 -10.73 10.19
N SER A 63 -12.66 -11.86 9.74
CA SER A 63 -11.61 -11.87 8.74
C SER A 63 -12.17 -11.50 7.36
N PRO A 64 -11.33 -11.07 6.40
CA PRO A 64 -11.74 -10.94 5.00
C PRO A 64 -12.37 -12.22 4.46
N LEU A 65 -11.77 -13.39 4.74
CA LEU A 65 -12.30 -14.68 4.29
C LEU A 65 -13.69 -14.95 4.87
N SER A 66 -13.90 -14.70 6.16
CA SER A 66 -15.19 -14.91 6.80
C SER A 66 -16.26 -13.91 6.34
N PHE A 67 -15.89 -12.66 6.06
CA PHE A 67 -16.82 -11.59 5.66
C PHE A 67 -17.17 -11.64 4.17
N PHE A 68 -16.15 -11.64 3.30
CA PHE A 68 -16.34 -11.62 1.84
C PHE A 68 -16.52 -13.00 1.23
N LYS A 69 -16.35 -14.09 2.01
CA LYS A 69 -16.35 -15.48 1.57
C LYS A 69 -15.24 -15.80 0.56
N ARG A 70 -14.19 -14.99 0.56
CA ARG A 70 -12.99 -15.13 -0.24
C ARG A 70 -11.83 -14.41 0.43
N ILE A 71 -10.60 -14.73 0.05
CA ILE A 71 -9.44 -13.93 0.41
C ILE A 71 -9.42 -12.62 -0.39
N MET A 72 -8.70 -11.63 0.12
CA MET A 72 -8.45 -10.41 -0.66
C MET A 72 -7.50 -10.71 -1.82
N GLY A 73 -7.73 -10.03 -2.94
CA GLY A 73 -6.97 -10.29 -4.16
C GLY A 73 -7.28 -11.61 -4.86
N ALA A 74 -8.34 -12.33 -4.49
CA ALA A 74 -8.78 -13.51 -5.22
C ALA A 74 -9.09 -13.16 -6.69
N PRO A 75 -8.56 -13.92 -7.67
CA PRO A 75 -8.82 -13.65 -9.08
C PRO A 75 -10.30 -13.60 -9.41
N GLY A 76 -10.67 -12.68 -10.30
CA GLY A 76 -12.05 -12.52 -10.77
C GLY A 76 -12.98 -11.82 -9.79
N GLU A 77 -12.47 -11.22 -8.73
CA GLU A 77 -13.28 -10.60 -7.68
C GLU A 77 -12.74 -9.22 -7.29
N LEU A 78 -13.62 -8.24 -7.19
CA LEU A 78 -13.33 -6.89 -6.68
C LEU A 78 -14.37 -6.44 -5.66
N VAL A 79 -13.90 -5.71 -4.65
CA VAL A 79 -14.76 -5.10 -3.62
C VAL A 79 -15.19 -3.71 -4.10
N ASN A 80 -16.49 -3.42 -4.09
CA ASN A 80 -17.02 -2.07 -4.31
C ASN A 80 -16.97 -1.24 -3.02
N THR A 81 -17.22 0.06 -3.15
CA THR A 81 -17.13 1.01 -2.04
C THR A 81 -18.07 0.66 -0.87
N ALA A 82 -19.30 0.27 -1.16
CA ALA A 82 -20.27 -0.07 -0.10
C ALA A 82 -19.79 -1.25 0.74
N LYS A 83 -19.36 -2.35 0.11
CA LYS A 83 -18.84 -3.54 0.80
C LYS A 83 -17.54 -3.25 1.55
N ALA A 84 -16.64 -2.43 0.99
CA ALA A 84 -15.43 -2.00 1.68
C ALA A 84 -15.77 -1.23 2.97
N SER A 85 -16.69 -0.28 2.89
CA SER A 85 -17.15 0.51 4.02
C SER A 85 -17.88 -0.35 5.07
N ASP A 86 -18.69 -1.32 4.65
CA ASP A 86 -19.39 -2.25 5.56
C ASP A 86 -18.38 -3.14 6.30
N TYR A 87 -17.35 -3.61 5.61
CA TYR A 87 -16.28 -4.35 6.26
C TYR A 87 -15.53 -3.51 7.29
N CYS A 88 -15.17 -2.28 6.94
CA CYS A 88 -14.54 -1.34 7.89
C CYS A 88 -15.40 -1.11 9.14
N ARG A 89 -16.71 -0.95 8.98
CA ARG A 89 -17.65 -0.85 10.10
C ARG A 89 -17.69 -2.11 10.96
N ALA A 90 -17.74 -3.28 10.31
CA ALA A 90 -17.76 -4.56 11.02
C ALA A 90 -16.47 -4.80 11.81
N LEU A 91 -15.31 -4.48 11.21
CA LEU A 91 -14.01 -4.61 11.87
C LEU A 91 -13.89 -3.67 13.08
N ALA A 92 -14.28 -2.40 12.92
CA ALA A 92 -14.25 -1.42 14.01
C ALA A 92 -15.25 -1.77 15.14
N ALA A 93 -16.40 -2.34 14.82
CA ALA A 93 -17.37 -2.78 15.83
C ALA A 93 -16.89 -4.01 16.62
N ALA A 94 -16.05 -4.85 16.00
CA ALA A 94 -15.59 -6.11 16.57
C ALA A 94 -14.25 -6.03 17.31
N SER A 95 -13.44 -4.98 17.09
CA SER A 95 -12.08 -4.88 17.62
C SER A 95 -11.85 -3.59 18.38
N SER A 96 -11.42 -3.69 19.64
CA SER A 96 -11.00 -2.55 20.47
C SER A 96 -9.69 -1.89 19.99
N ARG A 97 -9.04 -2.44 18.99
CA ARG A 97 -7.83 -1.93 18.34
C ARG A 97 -8.12 -1.08 17.11
N VAL A 98 -9.40 -0.89 16.77
CA VAL A 98 -9.83 -0.21 15.55
C VAL A 98 -10.88 0.82 15.86
N ARG A 99 -10.73 2.03 15.28
CA ARG A 99 -11.75 3.08 15.32
C ARG A 99 -12.00 3.59 13.90
N LEU A 100 -13.27 3.76 13.52
CA LEU A 100 -13.68 4.21 12.20
C LEU A 100 -14.00 5.71 12.22
N PHE A 101 -13.59 6.39 11.13
CA PHE A 101 -13.88 7.78 10.86
C PHE A 101 -14.45 7.96 9.46
N THR A 102 -15.26 8.98 9.26
CA THR A 102 -15.62 9.51 7.95
C THR A 102 -14.86 10.82 7.76
N ILE A 103 -13.93 10.87 6.83
CA ILE A 103 -13.06 12.04 6.58
C ILE A 103 -13.67 13.03 5.57
N GLY A 104 -14.70 12.61 4.85
CA GLY A 104 -15.40 13.43 3.87
C GLY A 104 -16.43 12.66 3.07
N ARG A 105 -16.91 13.31 2.02
CA ARG A 105 -17.80 12.72 1.01
C ARG A 105 -17.31 13.05 -0.38
N SER A 106 -17.54 12.11 -1.30
CA SER A 106 -17.29 12.31 -2.72
C SER A 106 -18.31 13.22 -3.38
N GLU A 107 -18.11 13.54 -4.65
CA GLU A 107 -19.03 14.33 -5.47
C GLU A 107 -20.40 13.68 -5.63
N GLU A 108 -20.48 12.37 -5.56
CA GLU A 108 -21.74 11.61 -5.62
C GLU A 108 -22.31 11.32 -4.22
N GLY A 109 -21.70 11.88 -3.15
CA GLY A 109 -22.18 11.81 -1.77
C GLY A 109 -21.81 10.55 -1.01
N ARG A 110 -20.90 9.71 -1.53
CA ARG A 110 -20.43 8.52 -0.82
C ARG A 110 -19.46 8.91 0.29
N ASP A 111 -19.58 8.27 1.44
CA ASP A 111 -18.64 8.47 2.54
C ASP A 111 -17.23 8.01 2.16
N ILE A 112 -16.22 8.82 2.48
CA ILE A 112 -14.81 8.46 2.43
C ILE A 112 -14.43 8.05 3.85
N VAL A 113 -14.18 6.76 4.06
CA VAL A 113 -13.93 6.20 5.38
C VAL A 113 -12.45 5.98 5.65
N MET A 114 -12.06 6.08 6.91
CA MET A 114 -10.71 5.85 7.38
C MET A 114 -10.75 5.06 8.68
N LEU A 115 -9.90 4.05 8.80
CA LEU A 115 -9.65 3.31 10.03
C LEU A 115 -8.42 3.88 10.74
N ALA A 116 -8.49 4.05 12.05
CA ALA A 116 -7.34 4.23 12.91
C ALA A 116 -7.10 2.93 13.69
N ILE A 117 -5.87 2.42 13.64
CA ILE A 117 -5.48 1.14 14.23
C ILE A 117 -4.26 1.35 15.11
N ALA A 118 -4.35 0.86 16.35
CA ALA A 118 -3.27 0.81 17.33
C ALA A 118 -3.55 -0.30 18.34
N ASP A 119 -2.74 -0.43 19.39
CA ASP A 119 -3.11 -1.26 20.52
C ASP A 119 -4.32 -0.65 21.27
N GLU A 120 -4.93 -1.41 22.16
CA GLU A 120 -6.14 -1.00 22.88
C GLU A 120 -5.91 0.28 23.70
N ALA A 121 -4.70 0.46 24.22
CA ALA A 121 -4.34 1.67 24.95
C ALA A 121 -4.23 2.88 24.02
N GLY A 122 -3.59 2.71 22.86
CA GLY A 122 -3.49 3.74 21.83
C GLY A 122 -4.85 4.19 21.29
N ILE A 123 -5.77 3.25 21.06
CA ILE A 123 -7.14 3.60 20.62
C ILE A 123 -7.93 4.33 21.70
N ARG A 124 -7.79 3.94 22.98
CA ARG A 124 -8.42 4.71 24.08
C ARG A 124 -7.87 6.12 24.23
N ASP A 125 -6.58 6.29 23.93
CA ASP A 125 -5.84 7.55 24.09
C ASP A 125 -5.65 8.32 22.76
N LEU A 126 -6.40 7.95 21.74
CA LEU A 126 -6.18 8.42 20.37
C LEU A 126 -6.28 9.95 20.24
N ASP A 127 -7.20 10.57 20.95
CA ASP A 127 -7.40 12.02 20.88
C ASP A 127 -6.19 12.77 21.49
N ARG A 128 -5.58 12.24 22.56
CA ARG A 128 -4.32 12.79 23.10
C ARG A 128 -3.16 12.58 22.13
N LEU A 129 -3.00 11.37 21.56
CA LEU A 129 -1.94 11.10 20.60
C LEU A 129 -2.03 12.03 19.38
N LYS A 130 -3.23 12.28 18.90
CA LYS A 130 -3.50 13.27 17.85
C LYS A 130 -3.07 14.69 18.26
N SER A 131 -3.42 15.13 19.48
CA SER A 131 -3.03 16.44 19.99
C SER A 131 -1.52 16.59 20.15
N VAL A 132 -0.79 15.50 20.46
CA VAL A 132 0.68 15.50 20.54
C VAL A 132 1.29 15.81 19.17
N VAL A 133 0.87 15.10 18.13
CA VAL A 133 1.43 15.35 16.77
C VAL A 133 1.01 16.72 16.24
N GLU A 134 -0.21 17.20 16.55
CA GLU A 134 -0.64 18.56 16.24
C GLU A 134 0.26 19.62 16.90
N ALA A 135 0.63 19.41 18.16
CA ALA A 135 1.51 20.32 18.87
C ALA A 135 2.95 20.30 18.31
N LEU A 136 3.45 19.13 17.86
CA LEU A 136 4.75 18.98 17.23
C LEU A 136 4.78 19.57 15.80
N ALA A 137 3.66 19.55 15.09
CA ALA A 137 3.55 20.07 13.74
C ALA A 137 3.69 21.61 13.66
N ASP A 138 3.48 22.31 14.78
CA ASP A 138 3.64 23.77 14.85
C ASP A 138 4.77 24.14 15.86
N PRO A 139 6.00 24.35 15.39
CA PRO A 139 7.15 24.65 16.26
C PRO A 139 7.01 25.97 17.05
N ARG A 140 6.05 26.83 16.69
CA ARG A 140 5.75 28.06 17.43
C ARG A 140 5.02 27.79 18.73
N ARG A 141 4.45 26.59 18.91
CA ARG A 141 3.62 26.20 20.06
C ARG A 141 4.41 25.46 21.14
N SER A 142 5.66 25.07 20.88
CA SER A 142 6.47 24.27 21.81
C SER A 142 7.89 24.79 21.89
N ASP A 143 8.43 24.93 23.07
CA ASP A 143 9.88 25.06 23.25
C ASP A 143 10.58 23.70 23.08
N PRO A 144 11.91 23.67 22.91
CA PRO A 144 12.64 22.40 22.68
C PRO A 144 12.40 21.35 23.77
N ALA A 145 12.37 21.75 25.06
CA ALA A 145 12.17 20.81 26.15
C ALA A 145 10.71 20.28 26.20
N ALA A 146 9.74 21.10 25.82
CA ALA A 146 8.36 20.66 25.62
C ALA A 146 8.23 19.70 24.45
N ALA A 147 8.92 19.97 23.33
CA ALA A 147 8.93 19.11 22.16
C ALA A 147 9.50 17.70 22.48
N GLU A 148 10.61 17.63 23.22
CA GLU A 148 11.16 16.33 23.67
C GLU A 148 10.15 15.52 24.49
N ARG A 149 9.47 16.13 25.44
CA ARG A 149 8.42 15.46 26.24
C ARG A 149 7.26 14.99 25.39
N LEU A 150 6.87 15.75 24.36
CA LEU A 150 5.83 15.36 23.41
C LEU A 150 6.28 14.16 22.58
N ILE A 151 7.51 14.17 22.09
CA ILE A 151 8.09 13.05 21.32
C ILE A 151 8.12 11.76 22.18
N GLU A 152 8.58 11.84 23.43
CA GLU A 152 8.62 10.68 24.34
C GLU A 152 7.23 10.10 24.63
N SER A 153 6.20 10.95 24.69
CA SER A 153 4.82 10.57 25.04
C SER A 153 3.93 10.30 23.82
N GLY A 154 4.38 10.66 22.62
CA GLY A 154 3.64 10.55 21.38
C GLY A 154 3.82 9.19 20.70
N ARG A 155 3.14 9.06 19.57
CA ARG A 155 3.34 7.99 18.58
C ARG A 155 3.28 8.60 17.20
N PRO A 156 4.21 8.27 16.29
CA PRO A 156 4.09 8.65 14.88
C PRO A 156 2.78 8.13 14.28
N ILE A 157 2.19 8.92 13.41
CA ILE A 157 0.99 8.55 12.66
C ILE A 157 1.43 8.18 11.25
N TYR A 158 1.08 6.97 10.82
CA TYR A 158 1.35 6.45 9.47
C TYR A 158 0.05 6.30 8.70
N TYR A 159 -0.12 7.06 7.62
CA TYR A 159 -1.34 7.07 6.82
C TYR A 159 -1.15 6.34 5.49
N PHE A 160 -2.01 5.37 5.22
CA PHE A 160 -2.13 4.71 3.93
C PHE A 160 -3.32 5.25 3.15
N ASN A 161 -3.06 5.68 1.92
CA ASN A 161 -4.06 6.15 0.97
C ASN A 161 -4.18 5.17 -0.19
N ALA A 162 -5.35 4.55 -0.37
CA ALA A 162 -5.56 3.54 -1.41
C ALA A 162 -6.67 3.95 -2.39
N ALA A 163 -6.61 3.44 -3.60
CA ALA A 163 -7.58 3.65 -4.68
C ALA A 163 -7.85 5.13 -4.98
N LEU A 164 -6.80 5.95 -4.95
CA LEU A 164 -6.85 7.29 -5.50
C LEU A 164 -7.11 7.21 -7.01
N HIS A 165 -6.32 6.39 -7.70
CA HIS A 165 -6.60 5.92 -9.05
C HIS A 165 -7.44 4.63 -8.94
N SER A 166 -8.68 4.70 -9.33
CA SER A 166 -9.65 3.63 -9.07
C SER A 166 -9.47 2.39 -9.94
N ASP A 167 -8.81 2.52 -11.08
CA ASP A 167 -8.45 1.42 -11.97
C ASP A 167 -7.20 0.64 -11.51
N GLU A 168 -6.50 1.16 -10.53
CA GLU A 168 -5.43 0.50 -9.79
C GLU A 168 -6.05 -0.33 -8.64
N THR A 169 -6.57 -1.49 -9.00
CA THR A 169 -7.59 -2.17 -8.20
C THR A 169 -7.10 -2.88 -6.96
N GLY A 170 -5.82 -3.23 -6.88
CA GLY A 170 -5.24 -4.07 -5.83
C GLY A 170 -5.10 -3.37 -4.49
N SER A 171 -4.88 -2.05 -4.48
CA SER A 171 -4.62 -1.31 -3.25
C SER A 171 -5.79 -1.37 -2.24
N THR A 172 -7.04 -1.30 -2.70
CA THR A 172 -8.22 -1.50 -1.83
C THR A 172 -8.21 -2.87 -1.18
N GLU A 173 -8.01 -3.93 -1.99
CA GLU A 173 -8.01 -5.31 -1.50
C GLU A 173 -6.89 -5.50 -0.45
N ALA A 174 -5.68 -5.02 -0.75
CA ALA A 174 -4.53 -5.09 0.15
C ALA A 174 -4.78 -4.36 1.48
N MET A 175 -5.38 -3.18 1.44
CA MET A 175 -5.62 -2.38 2.64
C MET A 175 -6.72 -2.95 3.54
N LEU A 176 -7.73 -3.59 2.99
CA LEU A 176 -8.74 -4.29 3.80
C LEU A 176 -8.13 -5.48 4.54
N GLU A 177 -7.23 -6.23 3.89
CA GLU A 177 -6.50 -7.33 4.54
C GLU A 177 -5.48 -6.81 5.56
N LEU A 178 -4.72 -5.76 5.23
CA LEU A 178 -3.76 -5.15 6.16
C LEU A 178 -4.47 -4.64 7.43
N ALA A 179 -5.62 -4.00 7.29
CA ALA A 179 -6.41 -3.55 8.43
C ALA A 179 -6.78 -4.71 9.36
N TYR A 180 -7.20 -5.84 8.80
CA TYR A 180 -7.47 -7.05 9.58
C TYR A 180 -6.21 -7.57 10.27
N ARG A 181 -5.11 -7.72 9.53
CA ARG A 181 -3.84 -8.25 10.09
C ARG A 181 -3.32 -7.37 11.22
N LEU A 182 -3.37 -6.05 11.07
CA LEU A 182 -3.00 -5.12 12.12
C LEU A 182 -3.92 -5.22 13.36
N ALA A 183 -5.20 -5.48 13.17
CA ALA A 183 -6.14 -5.64 14.28
C ALA A 183 -6.02 -7.00 14.98
N ALA A 184 -5.73 -8.06 14.24
CA ALA A 184 -5.92 -9.46 14.65
C ALA A 184 -4.62 -10.19 15.01
N SER A 185 -3.52 -9.98 14.26
CA SER A 185 -2.31 -10.77 14.42
C SER A 185 -1.57 -10.47 15.73
N GLU A 186 -1.05 -11.51 16.36
CA GLU A 186 -0.19 -11.44 17.54
C GLU A 186 1.29 -11.67 17.20
N GLN A 187 1.65 -11.62 15.92
CA GLN A 187 3.06 -11.64 15.53
C GLN A 187 3.83 -10.48 16.18
N PRO A 188 5.05 -10.73 16.70
CA PRO A 188 5.81 -9.70 17.42
C PRO A 188 5.97 -8.39 16.66
N MET A 189 6.17 -8.46 15.34
CA MET A 189 6.25 -7.28 14.48
C MET A 189 4.93 -6.49 14.48
N ILE A 190 3.79 -7.16 14.35
CA ILE A 190 2.48 -6.51 14.33
C ILE A 190 2.14 -5.91 15.70
N GLN A 191 2.46 -6.61 16.79
CA GLN A 191 2.31 -6.08 18.15
C GLN A 191 3.15 -4.80 18.33
N ARG A 192 4.40 -4.83 17.85
CA ARG A 192 5.28 -3.66 17.89
C ARG A 192 4.70 -2.48 17.11
N ILE A 193 4.22 -2.71 15.88
CA ILE A 193 3.57 -1.68 15.07
C ILE A 193 2.39 -1.05 15.84
N ARG A 194 1.48 -1.86 16.38
CA ARG A 194 0.33 -1.35 17.15
C ARG A 194 0.72 -0.54 18.38
N LYS A 195 1.82 -0.94 19.05
CA LYS A 195 2.30 -0.28 20.26
C LYS A 195 3.00 1.05 19.98
N GLU A 196 3.77 1.10 18.90
CA GLU A 196 4.65 2.24 18.60
C GLU A 196 4.03 3.25 17.64
N LEU A 197 3.02 2.85 16.85
CA LEU A 197 2.39 3.71 15.84
C LEU A 197 0.88 3.83 16.04
N VAL A 198 0.33 4.87 15.43
CA VAL A 198 -1.08 4.93 15.03
C VAL A 198 -1.10 4.76 13.51
N VAL A 199 -1.74 3.69 13.02
CA VAL A 199 -1.86 3.44 11.59
C VAL A 199 -3.23 3.89 11.12
N LEU A 200 -3.25 4.80 10.15
CA LEU A 200 -4.47 5.25 9.48
C LEU A 200 -4.58 4.57 8.12
N ILE A 201 -5.73 4.00 7.80
CA ILE A 201 -5.99 3.34 6.52
C ILE A 201 -7.25 3.92 5.89
N ASN A 202 -7.09 4.57 4.73
CA ASN A 202 -8.18 4.91 3.82
C ASN A 202 -8.19 3.89 2.67
N PRO A 203 -9.08 2.89 2.70
CA PRO A 203 -9.05 1.81 1.70
C PRO A 203 -9.63 2.22 0.35
N VAL A 204 -10.39 3.30 0.28
CA VAL A 204 -11.02 3.81 -0.95
C VAL A 204 -11.08 5.32 -0.92
N SER A 205 -10.05 5.98 -1.42
CA SER A 205 -10.00 7.44 -1.50
C SER A 205 -10.95 8.02 -2.52
N ASN A 206 -11.12 7.35 -3.66
CA ASN A 206 -12.03 7.75 -4.73
C ASN A 206 -13.21 6.77 -4.84
N PRO A 207 -14.22 6.88 -3.96
CA PRO A 207 -15.34 5.92 -3.92
C PRO A 207 -16.21 5.96 -5.17
N ASP A 208 -16.38 7.11 -5.81
CA ASP A 208 -17.17 7.23 -7.05
C ASP A 208 -16.46 6.52 -8.21
N GLY A 209 -15.17 6.72 -8.33
CA GLY A 209 -14.36 6.05 -9.34
C GLY A 209 -14.28 4.54 -9.09
N ARG A 210 -14.13 4.13 -7.82
CA ARG A 210 -14.08 2.71 -7.46
C ARG A 210 -15.32 1.97 -7.91
N ASP A 211 -16.51 2.51 -7.67
CA ASP A 211 -17.75 1.86 -8.07
C ASP A 211 -17.89 1.78 -9.60
N LYS A 212 -17.48 2.83 -10.35
CA LYS A 212 -17.47 2.80 -11.81
C LYS A 212 -16.54 1.71 -12.38
N VAL A 213 -15.34 1.56 -11.79
CA VAL A 213 -14.37 0.55 -12.22
C VAL A 213 -14.84 -0.86 -11.86
N VAL A 214 -15.39 -1.06 -10.67
CA VAL A 214 -15.92 -2.36 -10.24
C VAL A 214 -17.11 -2.78 -11.11
N ASP A 215 -18.04 -1.86 -11.41
CA ASP A 215 -19.17 -2.13 -12.31
C ASP A 215 -18.68 -2.49 -13.71
N TRP A 216 -17.68 -1.77 -14.22
CA TRP A 216 -17.06 -2.06 -15.51
C TRP A 216 -16.40 -3.44 -15.52
N PHE A 217 -15.63 -3.77 -14.46
CA PHE A 217 -15.01 -5.07 -14.31
C PHE A 217 -16.03 -6.20 -14.39
N TYR A 218 -17.06 -6.19 -13.56
CA TYR A 218 -18.07 -7.26 -13.55
C TYR A 218 -18.86 -7.36 -14.86
N ARG A 219 -19.02 -6.26 -15.57
CA ARG A 219 -19.78 -6.22 -16.81
C ARG A 219 -18.98 -6.64 -18.03
N TYR A 220 -17.70 -6.32 -18.10
CA TYR A 220 -16.91 -6.45 -19.31
C TYR A 220 -15.59 -7.19 -19.18
N LEU A 221 -15.01 -7.29 -18.00
CA LEU A 221 -13.67 -7.84 -17.80
C LEU A 221 -13.67 -9.21 -17.12
N LYS A 222 -14.57 -9.46 -16.18
CA LYS A 222 -14.63 -10.71 -15.41
C LYS A 222 -14.65 -11.94 -16.32
N GLY A 223 -13.76 -12.89 -16.04
CA GLY A 223 -13.59 -14.12 -16.81
C GLY A 223 -12.81 -13.98 -18.12
N LYS A 224 -12.26 -12.79 -18.42
CA LYS A 224 -11.37 -12.60 -19.55
C LYS A 224 -9.96 -13.01 -19.18
N THR A 225 -9.46 -14.05 -19.83
CA THR A 225 -8.13 -14.62 -19.58
C THR A 225 -7.10 -14.29 -20.68
N ASP A 226 -7.57 -13.63 -21.76
CA ASP A 226 -6.71 -13.16 -22.85
C ASP A 226 -6.60 -11.65 -22.83
N TYR A 227 -5.40 -11.15 -22.59
CA TYR A 227 -5.12 -9.72 -22.54
C TYR A 227 -5.46 -8.99 -23.84
N ALA A 228 -5.28 -9.63 -25.00
CA ALA A 228 -5.59 -9.05 -26.29
C ALA A 228 -7.11 -8.84 -26.50
N SER A 229 -7.94 -9.57 -25.77
CA SER A 229 -9.41 -9.46 -25.82
C SER A 229 -9.98 -8.38 -24.90
N LEU A 230 -9.15 -7.75 -24.06
CA LEU A 230 -9.60 -6.71 -23.15
C LEU A 230 -9.95 -5.43 -23.92
N PRO A 231 -11.00 -4.69 -23.49
CA PRO A 231 -11.29 -3.37 -24.01
C PRO A 231 -10.06 -2.45 -23.84
N ARG A 232 -9.78 -1.66 -24.87
CA ARG A 232 -8.68 -0.67 -24.84
C ARG A 232 -8.96 0.56 -23.99
N GLN A 233 -10.22 0.77 -23.66
CA GLN A 233 -10.67 1.92 -22.88
C GLN A 233 -11.32 1.46 -21.59
N SER A 234 -11.07 2.19 -20.52
CA SER A 234 -11.76 2.08 -19.23
C SER A 234 -12.74 3.24 -19.05
N PRO A 235 -13.73 3.13 -18.16
CA PRO A 235 -14.62 4.24 -17.87
C PRO A 235 -13.82 5.42 -17.29
N PRO A 236 -14.18 6.67 -17.60
CA PRO A 236 -13.63 7.81 -16.90
C PRO A 236 -14.08 7.76 -15.44
N TYR A 237 -13.12 7.75 -14.53
CA TYR A 237 -13.38 7.51 -13.10
C TYR A 237 -13.01 8.67 -12.19
N TRP A 238 -12.36 9.73 -12.71
CA TRP A 238 -11.82 10.80 -11.88
C TRP A 238 -12.91 11.51 -11.07
N SER A 239 -13.96 11.93 -11.69
CA SER A 239 -15.03 12.60 -11.00
C SER A 239 -16.32 12.59 -11.84
N LYS A 240 -17.36 13.24 -11.31
CA LYS A 240 -18.64 13.38 -12.00
C LYS A 240 -18.59 14.42 -13.14
N TYR A 241 -17.85 15.50 -12.94
CA TYR A 241 -17.85 16.65 -13.87
C TYR A 241 -16.46 17.09 -14.31
N ALA A 242 -15.48 17.04 -13.41
CA ALA A 242 -14.12 17.46 -13.69
C ALA A 242 -13.25 16.21 -13.91
N PHE A 243 -12.80 15.98 -15.14
CA PHE A 243 -11.97 14.81 -15.48
C PHE A 243 -10.49 15.12 -15.29
N VAL A 244 -10.14 15.72 -14.14
CA VAL A 244 -8.77 15.97 -13.72
C VAL A 244 -8.29 14.78 -12.90
N ASP A 245 -7.09 14.35 -13.13
CA ASP A 245 -6.41 13.33 -12.32
C ASP A 245 -6.34 13.80 -10.86
N ILE A 246 -6.92 13.02 -9.95
CA ILE A 246 -6.96 13.36 -8.51
C ILE A 246 -5.56 13.45 -7.93
N ASN A 247 -4.60 12.67 -8.47
CA ASN A 247 -3.19 12.78 -8.08
C ASN A 247 -2.43 13.89 -8.84
N ARG A 248 -3.16 14.84 -9.43
CA ARG A 248 -2.65 16.08 -10.02
C ARG A 248 -3.42 17.30 -9.50
N ASP A 249 -4.26 17.11 -8.48
CA ASP A 249 -5.23 18.10 -7.99
C ASP A 249 -4.85 18.73 -6.64
N THR A 250 -3.74 18.31 -6.03
CA THR A 250 -3.35 18.74 -4.67
C THR A 250 -3.29 20.25 -4.53
N HIS A 251 -2.77 20.97 -5.52
CA HIS A 251 -2.63 22.43 -5.48
C HIS A 251 -3.93 23.18 -5.77
N GLN A 252 -4.85 22.58 -6.53
CA GLN A 252 -6.12 23.21 -6.90
C GLN A 252 -7.27 22.80 -5.99
N GLN A 253 -7.24 21.58 -5.47
CA GLN A 253 -8.29 20.98 -4.64
C GLN A 253 -9.67 21.09 -5.29
N THR A 254 -9.75 20.70 -6.55
CA THR A 254 -10.99 20.72 -7.33
C THR A 254 -11.95 19.63 -6.88
N HIS A 255 -11.39 18.43 -6.58
CA HIS A 255 -12.16 17.26 -6.18
C HIS A 255 -12.45 17.23 -4.68
N GLU A 256 -13.65 16.78 -4.31
CA GLU A 256 -14.01 16.59 -2.90
C GLU A 256 -13.13 15.55 -2.20
N THR A 257 -12.66 14.52 -2.93
CA THR A 257 -11.66 13.57 -2.45
C THR A 257 -10.38 14.28 -2.03
N THR A 258 -9.81 15.13 -2.88
CA THR A 258 -8.59 15.88 -2.56
C THR A 258 -8.80 16.76 -1.33
N LYS A 259 -9.92 17.48 -1.27
CA LYS A 259 -10.27 18.30 -0.10
C LYS A 259 -10.42 17.48 1.17
N ALA A 260 -11.01 16.29 1.08
CA ALA A 260 -11.20 15.40 2.23
C ALA A 260 -9.85 14.91 2.78
N VAL A 261 -8.94 14.47 1.90
CA VAL A 261 -7.61 14.01 2.31
C VAL A 261 -6.78 15.15 2.89
N HIS A 262 -6.83 16.35 2.30
CA HIS A 262 -6.14 17.52 2.85
C HIS A 262 -6.68 17.92 4.22
N ARG A 263 -8.01 17.95 4.41
CA ARG A 263 -8.60 18.19 5.74
C ARG A 263 -8.14 17.16 6.75
N MET A 264 -8.18 15.88 6.39
CA MET A 264 -7.67 14.79 7.22
C MET A 264 -6.19 15.01 7.56
N TYR A 265 -5.36 15.35 6.59
CA TYR A 265 -3.95 15.62 6.83
C TYR A 265 -3.76 16.75 7.88
N HIS A 266 -4.42 17.88 7.71
CA HIS A 266 -4.32 19.01 8.65
C HIS A 266 -4.97 18.74 10.01
N GLU A 267 -5.84 17.77 10.08
CA GLU A 267 -6.46 17.34 11.34
C GLU A 267 -5.59 16.32 12.09
N TRP A 268 -4.91 15.43 11.39
CA TRP A 268 -4.18 14.32 11.99
C TRP A 268 -2.66 14.47 11.95
N HIS A 269 -2.13 15.34 11.11
CA HIS A 269 -0.69 15.57 10.93
C HIS A 269 0.12 14.27 10.82
N PRO A 270 -0.21 13.34 9.91
CA PRO A 270 0.52 12.09 9.80
C PRO A 270 2.00 12.35 9.50
N THR A 271 2.86 11.66 10.21
CA THR A 271 4.32 11.70 10.02
C THR A 271 4.72 11.13 8.67
N VAL A 272 3.98 10.13 8.20
CA VAL A 272 4.16 9.49 6.90
C VAL A 272 2.82 9.42 6.17
N VAL A 273 2.80 9.88 4.93
CA VAL A 273 1.72 9.66 3.97
C VAL A 273 2.20 8.69 2.91
N HIS A 274 1.55 7.54 2.80
CA HIS A 274 1.90 6.48 1.89
C HIS A 274 0.80 6.30 0.85
N ASP A 275 1.05 6.76 -0.36
CA ASP A 275 0.13 6.64 -1.48
C ASP A 275 0.37 5.34 -2.26
N LEU A 276 -0.69 4.63 -2.59
CA LEU A 276 -0.61 3.28 -3.14
C LEU A 276 -1.08 3.26 -4.59
N HIS A 277 -0.16 2.95 -5.51
CA HIS A 277 -0.39 2.97 -6.94
C HIS A 277 -0.04 1.66 -7.64
N GLU A 278 -0.51 1.54 -8.87
CA GLU A 278 -0.18 0.46 -9.79
C GLU A 278 0.31 1.02 -11.12
N GLY A 279 1.35 0.42 -11.66
CA GLY A 279 1.97 0.85 -12.92
C GLY A 279 2.56 -0.30 -13.72
N SER A 280 3.61 -0.03 -14.44
CA SER A 280 4.30 -1.03 -15.29
C SER A 280 5.32 -1.90 -14.58
N PRO A 281 6.01 -1.45 -13.50
CA PRO A 281 6.98 -2.29 -12.79
C PRO A 281 6.30 -3.35 -11.92
N LEU A 282 7.02 -4.43 -11.59
CA LEU A 282 6.51 -5.44 -10.64
C LEU A 282 6.30 -4.83 -9.26
N MET A 283 7.30 -4.14 -8.75
CA MET A 283 7.22 -3.27 -7.61
C MET A 283 8.31 -2.20 -7.69
N LEU A 284 7.92 -0.95 -7.69
CA LEU A 284 8.80 0.20 -7.64
C LEU A 284 8.46 1.03 -6.42
N THR A 285 9.38 1.13 -5.46
CA THR A 285 9.23 2.09 -4.36
C THR A 285 9.71 3.46 -4.83
N TRP A 286 8.94 4.49 -4.58
CA TRP A 286 9.34 5.85 -4.91
C TRP A 286 10.51 6.28 -4.04
N ASN A 287 11.48 6.98 -4.63
CA ASN A 287 12.65 7.46 -3.89
C ASN A 287 12.87 8.97 -3.98
N GLY A 288 11.97 9.69 -4.63
CA GLY A 288 12.04 11.16 -4.68
C GLY A 288 13.29 11.68 -5.37
N THR A 289 13.69 11.11 -6.51
CA THR A 289 14.85 11.61 -7.26
C THR A 289 14.64 13.04 -7.73
N GLY A 290 15.75 13.78 -7.83
CA GLY A 290 15.75 15.17 -8.30
C GLY A 290 15.15 15.40 -9.70
N PRO A 291 14.80 16.64 -10.05
CA PRO A 291 15.13 17.87 -9.28
C PRO A 291 14.33 17.98 -7.99
N TYR A 292 14.97 18.51 -6.94
CA TYR A 292 14.33 18.70 -5.64
C TYR A 292 13.69 20.09 -5.53
N ASN A 293 12.57 20.18 -4.84
CA ASN A 293 11.94 21.42 -4.51
C ASN A 293 12.72 22.10 -3.36
N PRO A 294 13.28 23.29 -3.57
CA PRO A 294 14.12 23.94 -2.56
C PRO A 294 13.35 24.44 -1.33
N ASN A 295 12.03 24.39 -1.34
CA ASN A 295 11.20 24.76 -0.19
C ASN A 295 10.90 23.59 0.75
N ILE A 296 11.29 22.38 0.38
CA ILE A 296 11.15 21.18 1.22
C ILE A 296 12.46 20.98 1.99
N ASP A 297 12.33 20.71 3.30
CA ASP A 297 13.49 20.45 4.15
C ASP A 297 14.26 19.21 3.67
N SER A 298 15.58 19.27 3.68
CA SER A 298 16.47 18.20 3.22
C SER A 298 16.28 16.91 4.03
N ILE A 299 15.96 17.01 5.32
CA ILE A 299 15.67 15.86 6.18
C ILE A 299 14.53 15.02 5.60
N THR A 300 13.49 15.66 5.07
CA THR A 300 12.35 14.98 4.45
C THR A 300 12.76 14.11 3.26
N TYR A 301 13.68 14.60 2.43
CA TYR A 301 14.21 13.81 1.32
C TYR A 301 15.09 12.66 1.78
N ASP A 302 15.94 12.90 2.77
CA ASP A 302 16.85 11.87 3.28
C ASP A 302 16.05 10.71 3.91
N GLU A 303 15.05 11.00 4.73
CA GLU A 303 14.17 10.00 5.33
C GLU A 303 13.33 9.26 4.28
N PHE A 304 12.87 9.96 3.24
CA PHE A 304 12.15 9.33 2.13
C PHE A 304 13.04 8.31 1.40
N LEU A 305 14.28 8.69 1.08
CA LEU A 305 15.27 7.80 0.46
C LEU A 305 15.58 6.59 1.35
N GLU A 306 15.81 6.82 2.63
CA GLU A 306 16.12 5.76 3.61
C GLU A 306 14.99 4.72 3.65
N MET A 307 13.73 5.15 3.74
CA MET A 307 12.58 4.26 3.70
C MET A 307 12.51 3.45 2.41
N SER A 308 12.74 4.07 1.26
CA SER A 308 12.71 3.39 -0.03
C SER A 308 13.78 2.32 -0.16
N PHE A 309 15.00 2.61 0.25
CA PHE A 309 16.08 1.63 0.25
C PHE A 309 15.85 0.50 1.25
N HIS A 310 15.29 0.82 2.42
CA HIS A 310 14.91 -0.19 3.41
C HIS A 310 13.89 -1.19 2.84
N GLU A 311 12.88 -0.72 2.13
CA GLU A 311 11.88 -1.57 1.47
C GLU A 311 12.50 -2.50 0.43
N VAL A 312 13.36 -1.96 -0.44
CA VAL A 312 14.08 -2.78 -1.43
C VAL A 312 14.90 -3.85 -0.74
N GLN A 313 15.61 -3.51 0.33
CA GLN A 313 16.41 -4.48 1.10
C GLN A 313 15.53 -5.55 1.74
N ALA A 314 14.46 -5.15 2.43
CA ALA A 314 13.57 -6.07 3.14
C ALA A 314 12.87 -7.04 2.17
N MET A 315 12.36 -6.54 1.06
CA MET A 315 11.70 -7.36 0.04
C MET A 315 12.67 -8.28 -0.69
N THR A 316 13.86 -7.77 -1.02
CA THR A 316 14.92 -8.59 -1.65
C THR A 316 15.41 -9.69 -0.71
N ALA A 317 15.52 -9.42 0.59
CA ALA A 317 15.95 -10.39 1.59
C ALA A 317 14.98 -11.59 1.69
N VAL A 318 13.70 -11.39 1.44
CA VAL A 318 12.70 -12.48 1.38
C VAL A 318 12.52 -13.04 -0.03
N GLY A 319 13.36 -12.64 -0.99
CA GLY A 319 13.38 -13.19 -2.35
C GLY A 319 12.27 -12.69 -3.27
N MET A 320 11.59 -11.58 -2.93
CA MET A 320 10.58 -11.00 -3.81
C MET A 320 11.22 -10.56 -5.14
N PRO A 321 10.76 -11.08 -6.29
CA PRO A 321 11.33 -10.70 -7.58
C PRO A 321 10.86 -9.31 -8.03
N GLY A 322 11.71 -8.62 -8.81
CA GLY A 322 11.32 -7.40 -9.51
C GLY A 322 11.11 -6.16 -8.64
N VAL A 323 11.59 -6.18 -7.39
CA VAL A 323 11.56 -5.00 -6.51
C VAL A 323 12.67 -4.05 -6.91
N SER A 324 12.33 -2.78 -7.07
CA SER A 324 13.28 -1.74 -7.47
C SER A 324 12.93 -0.41 -6.83
N THR A 325 13.90 0.49 -6.81
CA THR A 325 13.69 1.92 -6.54
C THR A 325 14.56 2.71 -7.50
N TRP A 326 13.95 3.53 -8.30
CA TRP A 326 14.67 4.39 -9.24
C TRP A 326 13.72 5.34 -9.96
N ASN A 327 14.12 6.62 -9.99
CA ASN A 327 13.62 7.62 -10.92
C ASN A 327 12.09 7.81 -10.90
N PHE A 328 11.45 7.70 -9.73
CA PHE A 328 10.04 7.97 -9.56
C PHE A 328 9.75 8.61 -8.20
N GLY A 329 8.60 9.27 -8.07
CA GLY A 329 8.26 10.02 -6.89
C GLY A 329 8.89 11.41 -6.95
N GLU A 330 8.28 12.27 -7.77
CA GLU A 330 8.78 13.61 -8.06
C GLU A 330 8.58 14.52 -6.86
N ALA A 331 9.52 14.50 -5.95
CA ALA A 331 9.54 15.39 -4.80
C ALA A 331 9.53 16.89 -5.14
N PHE A 332 9.70 17.25 -6.40
CA PHE A 332 9.62 18.64 -6.86
C PHE A 332 8.17 19.11 -7.04
N SER A 333 7.27 18.25 -7.51
CA SER A 333 5.94 18.64 -7.94
C SER A 333 4.95 18.77 -6.79
N HIS A 334 4.24 19.89 -6.73
CA HIS A 334 3.13 20.12 -5.79
C HIS A 334 1.78 19.59 -6.29
N LEU A 335 1.77 18.83 -7.37
CA LEU A 335 0.55 18.28 -7.97
C LEU A 335 0.09 16.99 -7.26
N TYR A 336 1.07 16.19 -6.81
CA TYR A 336 0.82 14.89 -6.20
C TYR A 336 0.27 15.00 -4.77
N LEU A 337 -0.49 13.98 -4.36
CA LEU A 337 -1.11 13.96 -3.03
C LEU A 337 -0.07 14.02 -1.90
N ASP A 338 1.04 13.32 -2.04
CA ASP A 338 2.12 13.27 -1.06
C ASP A 338 2.81 14.62 -0.82
N SER A 339 2.67 15.58 -1.75
CA SER A 339 3.22 16.91 -1.58
C SER A 339 2.66 17.66 -0.38
N VAL A 340 1.44 17.33 0.08
CA VAL A 340 0.90 17.93 1.30
C VAL A 340 1.74 17.55 2.52
N ALA A 341 2.22 16.30 2.58
CA ALA A 341 3.10 15.84 3.65
C ALA A 341 4.48 16.52 3.56
N MET A 342 5.11 16.46 2.40
CA MET A 342 6.45 16.98 2.19
C MET A 342 6.56 18.49 2.45
N ASN A 343 5.54 19.26 2.13
CA ASN A 343 5.47 20.69 2.42
C ASN A 343 5.20 21.01 3.91
N HIS A 344 4.98 20.01 4.75
CA HIS A 344 4.73 20.14 6.18
C HIS A 344 5.69 19.29 7.03
N ASN A 345 6.91 19.07 6.53
CA ASN A 345 7.97 18.31 7.20
C ASN A 345 7.56 16.87 7.58
N ALA A 346 6.73 16.26 6.75
CA ALA A 346 6.37 14.86 6.85
C ALA A 346 6.82 14.10 5.61
N ILE A 347 6.93 12.79 5.69
CA ILE A 347 7.40 11.94 4.61
C ILE A 347 6.23 11.63 3.69
N GLY A 348 6.29 12.12 2.45
CA GLY A 348 5.40 11.69 1.38
C GLY A 348 6.08 10.57 0.59
N ARG A 349 5.45 9.42 0.53
CA ARG A 349 6.01 8.24 -0.14
C ARG A 349 4.95 7.41 -0.84
N GLY A 350 5.38 6.50 -1.70
CA GLY A 350 4.49 5.59 -2.39
C GLY A 350 5.22 4.46 -3.08
N TYR A 351 4.45 3.62 -3.72
CA TYR A 351 4.98 2.60 -4.60
C TYR A 351 4.07 2.40 -5.82
N GLU A 352 4.65 1.84 -6.87
CA GLU A 352 3.94 1.29 -8.01
C GLU A 352 4.06 -0.23 -7.99
N THR A 353 2.96 -0.94 -7.94
CA THR A 353 2.93 -2.38 -8.20
C THR A 353 2.43 -2.66 -9.62
N TRP A 354 2.54 -3.91 -10.07
CA TRP A 354 2.06 -4.28 -11.40
C TRP A 354 0.55 -4.04 -11.53
N GLY A 355 0.17 -3.20 -12.50
CA GLY A 355 -1.23 -2.86 -12.75
C GLY A 355 -2.04 -4.02 -13.31
N ASN A 356 -3.08 -4.44 -12.62
CA ASN A 356 -3.99 -5.49 -13.04
C ASN A 356 -5.46 -5.06 -12.94
N GLY A 357 -5.84 -4.01 -13.67
CA GLY A 357 -7.22 -3.52 -13.72
C GLY A 357 -8.25 -4.54 -14.20
N SER A 358 -7.81 -5.70 -14.75
CA SER A 358 -8.70 -6.81 -15.08
C SER A 358 -9.02 -7.71 -13.88
N ALA A 359 -8.27 -7.60 -12.78
CA ALA A 359 -8.39 -8.42 -11.57
C ALA A 359 -8.44 -9.95 -11.82
N GLU A 360 -7.93 -10.41 -12.96
CA GLU A 360 -7.89 -11.81 -13.38
C GLU A 360 -6.44 -12.28 -13.49
N THR A 361 -6.19 -13.53 -13.17
CA THR A 361 -4.90 -14.16 -13.45
C THR A 361 -4.80 -14.45 -14.94
N MET A 362 -3.87 -13.79 -15.62
CA MET A 362 -3.59 -14.06 -17.01
C MET A 362 -2.10 -13.97 -17.31
N ARG A 363 -1.65 -14.83 -18.21
CA ARG A 363 -0.25 -14.82 -18.66
C ARG A 363 0.05 -13.56 -19.44
N ARG A 364 1.05 -12.82 -19.02
CA ARG A 364 1.53 -11.63 -19.71
C ARG A 364 3.03 -11.71 -19.95
N THR A 365 3.43 -11.25 -21.13
CA THR A 365 4.84 -11.01 -21.41
C THR A 365 5.11 -9.54 -21.10
N VAL A 366 5.93 -9.29 -20.10
CA VAL A 366 6.43 -7.94 -19.82
C VAL A 366 7.52 -7.66 -20.86
N SER A 367 7.14 -7.00 -21.94
CA SER A 367 8.14 -6.45 -22.85
C SER A 367 8.70 -5.17 -22.23
N GLY A 368 9.97 -5.16 -21.90
CA GLY A 368 10.71 -3.96 -21.45
C GLY A 368 10.79 -2.83 -22.47
N ALA A 369 9.87 -2.78 -23.42
CA ALA A 369 9.97 -2.05 -24.67
C ALA A 369 9.61 -0.56 -24.59
N ARG A 370 9.14 -0.03 -23.48
CA ARG A 370 8.80 1.40 -23.41
C ARG A 370 9.92 2.32 -22.93
N GLN A 371 10.91 1.79 -22.25
CA GLN A 371 12.13 2.54 -21.93
C GLN A 371 13.30 1.73 -22.45
N LYS A 372 14.16 2.34 -23.27
CA LYS A 372 15.43 1.72 -23.63
C LYS A 372 16.18 1.45 -22.32
N PRO A 373 16.56 0.19 -22.04
CA PRO A 373 17.30 -0.12 -20.84
C PRO A 373 18.55 0.75 -20.81
N LYS A 374 18.81 1.35 -19.68
CA LYS A 374 20.07 2.05 -19.45
C LYS A 374 21.16 0.98 -19.39
N TRP A 375 22.38 1.30 -19.77
CA TRP A 375 23.49 0.34 -19.85
C TRP A 375 23.77 -0.40 -18.53
N TYR A 376 23.29 0.10 -17.41
CA TYR A 376 23.40 -0.47 -16.06
C TYR A 376 22.11 -1.14 -15.59
N ASP A 377 21.03 -1.09 -16.38
CA ASP A 377 19.85 -1.87 -16.06
C ASP A 377 20.19 -3.32 -16.32
N LEU A 378 20.14 -4.13 -15.28
CA LEU A 378 20.05 -5.56 -15.48
C LEU A 378 18.80 -5.80 -16.32
N GLU A 379 18.92 -6.61 -17.36
CA GLU A 379 17.75 -7.00 -18.14
C GLU A 379 16.67 -7.42 -17.15
N PRO A 380 15.46 -6.82 -17.24
CA PRO A 380 14.39 -7.28 -16.38
C PRO A 380 14.28 -8.79 -16.57
N PRO A 381 14.19 -9.56 -15.51
CA PRO A 381 14.00 -10.98 -15.64
C PRO A 381 12.84 -11.21 -16.62
N PRO A 382 12.94 -12.17 -17.53
CA PRO A 382 11.84 -12.49 -18.42
C PRO A 382 10.64 -12.84 -17.53
N ALA A 383 9.79 -11.86 -17.33
CA ALA A 383 8.63 -12.04 -16.49
C ALA A 383 7.51 -12.54 -17.38
N GLU A 384 7.32 -13.83 -17.39
CA GLU A 384 6.00 -14.39 -17.59
C GLU A 384 5.23 -14.20 -16.27
N LEU A 385 4.39 -13.23 -16.25
CA LEU A 385 3.48 -12.96 -15.13
C LEU A 385 2.12 -13.58 -15.41
#